data_ffec95eb6022740bed992cf158296485
#
_entry.id   ffec95eb6022740bed992cf158296485
#
_cell.length_a   1.000
_cell.length_b   1.000
_cell.length_c   1.000
_cell.angle_alpha   90.00
_cell.angle_beta   90.00
_cell.angle_gamma   90.00
#
_symmetry.space_group_name_H-M   'P 1'
#
loop_
_entity.id
_entity.type
_entity.pdbx_description
1 polymer ?
#
loop_
_entity_poly.entity_id
_entity_poly.type
_entity_poly.pdbx_seq_one_letter_code
_entity_poly.pdbx_strand_id
1 'polypeptide(L)'
;MQVPSPRFDHFVREFTQLVDDSSGDETQVLSKGRQLLAELVGRDDWLPDRYAQPDPQYYQQYLLYADPEDRFSVVSFVWGPGQKTPIHNHTVWALIGMLRGGERAESFEVGLPGQPMLSLGIQELNPGTVESLSPRVGDTHRVSNKFEDRVSISVHVYGGNIGRVSRHVFDPQTSVRKPFISGYSNEAEISR
;
A
#
# COMPACT_ATOMS: atom_id res chain seq x y z
N MET A 1 0.20 6.08 -18.63
CA MET A 1 1.45 6.07 -17.84
C MET A 1 1.99 4.65 -17.83
N GLN A 2 3.29 4.44 -18.10
CA GLN A 2 3.89 3.09 -18.15
C GLN A 2 5.23 3.12 -17.40
N VAL A 3 5.41 2.17 -16.49
CA VAL A 3 6.72 1.88 -15.87
C VAL A 3 7.51 1.04 -16.89
N PRO A 4 8.60 1.56 -17.47
CA PRO A 4 9.32 0.86 -18.53
C PRO A 4 10.19 -0.26 -17.94
N SER A 5 9.57 -1.38 -17.55
CA SER A 5 10.27 -2.53 -16.96
C SER A 5 9.60 -3.84 -17.35
N PRO A 6 10.29 -4.76 -18.06
CA PRO A 6 9.75 -6.07 -18.40
C PRO A 6 9.29 -6.88 -17.19
N ARG A 7 9.95 -6.70 -16.01
CA ARG A 7 9.55 -7.34 -14.75
C ARG A 7 8.21 -6.81 -14.25
N PHE A 8 8.03 -5.49 -14.28
CA PHE A 8 6.78 -4.86 -13.87
C PHE A 8 5.64 -5.18 -14.85
N ASP A 9 5.91 -5.17 -16.17
CA ASP A 9 4.92 -5.54 -17.20
C ASP A 9 4.47 -7.00 -17.04
N HIS A 10 5.40 -7.91 -16.70
CA HIS A 10 5.07 -9.30 -16.39
C HIS A 10 4.16 -9.38 -15.17
N PHE A 11 4.54 -8.70 -14.07
CA PHE A 11 3.73 -8.66 -12.85
C PHE A 11 2.31 -8.16 -13.11
N VAL A 12 2.15 -7.03 -13.82
CA VAL A 12 0.83 -6.45 -14.14
C VAL A 12 -0.02 -7.43 -14.95
N ARG A 13 0.56 -8.08 -15.96
CA ARG A 13 -0.15 -9.07 -16.77
C ARG A 13 -0.64 -10.27 -15.95
N GLU A 14 0.26 -10.87 -15.16
CA GLU A 14 -0.09 -12.02 -14.32
C GLU A 14 -1.12 -11.65 -13.23
N PHE A 15 -0.99 -10.44 -12.66
CA PHE A 15 -1.93 -9.96 -11.66
C PHE A 15 -3.32 -9.66 -12.27
N THR A 16 -3.38 -9.10 -13.48
CA THR A 16 -4.63 -8.90 -14.22
C THR A 16 -5.30 -10.24 -14.49
N GLN A 17 -4.56 -11.24 -14.99
CA GLN A 17 -5.08 -12.59 -15.21
C GLN A 17 -5.60 -13.22 -13.92
N LEU A 18 -4.87 -13.04 -12.79
CA LEU A 18 -5.32 -13.52 -11.48
C LEU A 18 -6.66 -12.90 -11.07
N VAL A 19 -6.84 -11.59 -11.28
CA VAL A 19 -8.09 -10.90 -10.96
C VAL A 19 -9.24 -11.40 -11.85
N ASP A 20 -8.99 -11.61 -13.15
CA ASP A 20 -9.95 -12.17 -14.10
C ASP A 20 -10.40 -13.58 -13.66
N ASP A 21 -9.45 -14.46 -13.35
CA ASP A 21 -9.71 -15.86 -13.00
C ASP A 21 -10.38 -16.03 -11.63
N SER A 22 -10.15 -15.06 -10.73
CA SER A 22 -10.66 -15.12 -9.35
C SER A 22 -12.15 -14.81 -9.23
N SER A 23 -12.76 -14.19 -10.24
CA SER A 23 -14.21 -13.86 -10.26
C SER A 23 -14.68 -13.16 -8.97
N GLY A 24 -13.84 -12.31 -8.36
CA GLY A 24 -14.12 -11.59 -7.12
C GLY A 24 -13.81 -12.37 -5.83
N ASP A 25 -13.21 -13.55 -5.90
CA ASP A 25 -12.72 -14.26 -4.71
C ASP A 25 -11.47 -13.59 -4.16
N GLU A 26 -11.67 -12.74 -3.16
CA GLU A 26 -10.59 -12.01 -2.47
C GLU A 26 -9.54 -12.95 -1.85
N THR A 27 -9.95 -14.11 -1.31
CA THR A 27 -9.03 -15.06 -0.68
C THR A 27 -8.03 -15.60 -1.71
N GLN A 28 -8.53 -15.91 -2.91
CA GLN A 28 -7.68 -16.37 -4.00
C GLN A 28 -6.74 -15.26 -4.49
N VAL A 29 -7.25 -14.01 -4.64
CA VAL A 29 -6.44 -12.85 -5.03
C VAL A 29 -5.33 -12.61 -4.02
N LEU A 30 -5.64 -12.57 -2.72
CA LEU A 30 -4.64 -12.34 -1.67
C LEU A 30 -3.60 -13.45 -1.61
N SER A 31 -4.00 -14.72 -1.70
CA SER A 31 -3.09 -15.86 -1.61
C SER A 31 -2.10 -15.93 -2.78
N LYS A 32 -2.60 -15.88 -4.02
CA LYS A 32 -1.77 -15.95 -5.23
C LYS A 32 -1.06 -14.63 -5.52
N GLY A 33 -1.75 -13.50 -5.32
CA GLY A 33 -1.19 -12.15 -5.51
C GLY A 33 -0.01 -11.88 -4.57
N ARG A 34 -0.02 -12.43 -3.34
CA ARG A 34 1.11 -12.37 -2.42
C ARG A 34 2.38 -12.98 -3.02
N GLN A 35 2.26 -14.09 -3.75
CA GLN A 35 3.40 -14.74 -4.40
C GLN A 35 3.94 -13.88 -5.54
N LEU A 36 3.05 -13.37 -6.42
CA LEU A 36 3.44 -12.49 -7.52
C LEU A 36 4.13 -11.21 -7.00
N LEU A 37 3.59 -10.60 -5.96
CA LEU A 37 4.19 -9.40 -5.37
C LEU A 37 5.55 -9.72 -4.71
N ALA A 38 5.69 -10.86 -4.04
CA ALA A 38 6.97 -11.29 -3.45
C ALA A 38 8.06 -11.48 -4.52
N GLU A 39 7.71 -12.03 -5.69
CA GLU A 39 8.63 -12.16 -6.83
C GLU A 39 9.04 -10.78 -7.39
N LEU A 40 8.11 -9.82 -7.45
CA LEU A 40 8.38 -8.46 -7.90
C LEU A 40 9.34 -7.73 -6.96
N VAL A 41 9.03 -7.73 -5.63
CA VAL A 41 9.82 -7.00 -4.63
C VAL A 41 11.07 -7.74 -4.17
N GLY A 42 11.23 -9.00 -4.57
CA GLY A 42 12.43 -9.80 -4.31
C GLY A 42 13.69 -9.28 -5.02
N ARG A 43 13.54 -8.35 -5.95
CA ARG A 43 14.65 -7.66 -6.63
C ARG A 43 14.34 -6.18 -6.79
N ASP A 44 15.33 -5.33 -6.49
CA ASP A 44 15.25 -3.88 -6.58
C ASP A 44 16.00 -3.37 -7.85
N ASP A 45 15.59 -3.88 -9.02
CA ASP A 45 16.22 -3.59 -10.32
C ASP A 45 15.25 -3.06 -11.39
N TRP A 46 14.01 -2.75 -10.99
CA TRP A 46 12.93 -2.48 -11.93
C TRP A 46 12.19 -1.15 -11.71
N LEU A 47 12.19 -0.61 -10.48
CA LEU A 47 11.49 0.64 -10.15
C LEU A 47 12.28 1.84 -10.67
N PRO A 48 11.72 2.67 -11.59
CA PRO A 48 12.42 3.88 -12.07
C PRO A 48 12.64 4.89 -10.95
N ASP A 49 13.78 5.56 -10.96
CA ASP A 49 14.18 6.55 -9.96
C ASP A 49 13.12 7.63 -9.70
N ARG A 50 12.38 8.05 -10.73
CA ARG A 50 11.30 9.05 -10.59
C ARG A 50 10.17 8.62 -9.65
N TYR A 51 9.97 7.30 -9.46
CA TYR A 51 8.97 6.73 -8.54
C TYR A 51 9.58 6.22 -7.23
N ALA A 52 10.85 6.55 -7.00
CA ALA A 52 11.63 6.23 -5.80
C ALA A 52 12.12 7.48 -5.06
N GLN A 53 11.64 8.69 -5.45
CA GLN A 53 12.09 9.95 -4.89
C GLN A 53 11.37 10.23 -3.56
N PRO A 54 12.10 10.43 -2.46
CA PRO A 54 11.53 10.89 -1.21
C PRO A 54 11.23 12.38 -1.26
N ASP A 55 10.29 12.81 -0.43
CA ASP A 55 10.07 14.22 -0.09
C ASP A 55 10.43 14.43 1.39
N PRO A 56 11.10 15.55 1.76
CA PRO A 56 11.54 15.77 3.13
C PRO A 56 10.39 16.00 4.12
N GLN A 57 9.20 16.35 3.65
CA GLN A 57 8.07 16.73 4.48
C GLN A 57 7.02 15.61 4.60
N TYR A 58 6.74 14.90 3.48
CA TYR A 58 5.69 13.89 3.41
C TYR A 58 6.15 12.64 2.68
N TYR A 59 5.71 11.46 3.13
CA TYR A 59 5.87 10.23 2.34
C TYR A 59 5.17 10.38 1.00
N GLN A 60 5.73 9.76 -0.03
CA GLN A 60 5.20 9.85 -1.39
C GLN A 60 4.45 8.56 -1.74
N GLN A 61 3.40 8.70 -2.55
CA GLN A 61 2.64 7.60 -3.11
C GLN A 61 2.50 7.79 -4.61
N TYR A 62 3.36 7.11 -5.37
CA TYR A 62 3.39 7.19 -6.83
C TYR A 62 2.54 6.08 -7.44
N LEU A 63 1.51 6.43 -8.21
CA LEU A 63 0.79 5.44 -9.01
C LEU A 63 1.72 4.86 -10.06
N LEU A 64 1.87 3.53 -10.05
CA LEU A 64 2.63 2.79 -11.07
C LEU A 64 1.68 2.20 -12.13
N TYR A 65 0.51 1.74 -11.70
CA TYR A 65 -0.52 1.17 -12.56
C TYR A 65 -1.90 1.29 -11.92
N ALA A 66 -2.91 1.59 -12.72
CA ALA A 66 -4.32 1.40 -12.37
C ALA A 66 -4.97 0.55 -13.46
N ASP A 67 -5.68 -0.50 -13.04
CA ASP A 67 -6.48 -1.31 -13.92
C ASP A 67 -7.55 -0.45 -14.64
N PRO A 68 -7.79 -0.64 -15.94
CA PRO A 68 -8.75 0.18 -16.69
C PRO A 68 -10.19 0.15 -16.13
N GLU A 69 -10.55 -0.92 -15.41
CA GLU A 69 -11.84 -1.08 -14.74
C GLU A 69 -11.78 -0.74 -13.24
N ASP A 70 -10.69 -0.11 -12.79
CA ASP A 70 -10.44 0.24 -11.39
C ASP A 70 -10.54 -0.95 -10.41
N ARG A 71 -10.30 -2.19 -10.86
CA ARG A 71 -10.37 -3.40 -10.03
C ARG A 71 -9.18 -3.52 -9.08
N PHE A 72 -8.01 -2.97 -9.49
CA PHE A 72 -6.84 -2.86 -8.63
C PHE A 72 -5.92 -1.72 -9.07
N SER A 73 -5.04 -1.31 -8.16
CA SER A 73 -3.97 -0.35 -8.44
C SER A 73 -2.67 -0.78 -7.78
N VAL A 74 -1.53 -0.39 -8.39
CA VAL A 74 -0.18 -0.64 -7.89
C VAL A 74 0.49 0.69 -7.61
N VAL A 75 1.00 0.88 -6.39
CA VAL A 75 1.54 2.15 -5.90
C VAL A 75 2.91 1.93 -5.26
N SER A 76 3.88 2.78 -5.61
CA SER A 76 5.15 2.87 -4.87
C SER A 76 4.99 3.87 -3.72
N PHE A 77 5.17 3.41 -2.50
CA PHE A 77 5.29 4.26 -1.32
C PHE A 77 6.76 4.51 -1.02
N VAL A 78 7.13 5.79 -0.90
CA VAL A 78 8.49 6.21 -0.59
C VAL A 78 8.48 6.96 0.74
N TRP A 79 9.15 6.39 1.71
CA TRP A 79 9.19 6.85 3.09
C TRP A 79 10.52 7.53 3.37
N GLY A 80 10.51 8.83 3.63
CA GLY A 80 11.67 9.52 4.19
C GLY A 80 11.97 9.07 5.63
N PRO A 81 13.12 9.44 6.20
CA PRO A 81 13.49 9.13 7.57
C PRO A 81 12.39 9.50 8.58
N GLY A 82 11.98 8.56 9.45
CA GLY A 82 11.00 8.78 10.52
C GLY A 82 9.57 9.06 10.07
N GLN A 83 9.28 9.08 8.78
CA GLN A 83 7.93 9.35 8.27
C GLN A 83 6.95 8.23 8.61
N LYS A 84 5.69 8.63 8.83
CA LYS A 84 4.60 7.71 9.18
C LYS A 84 3.25 8.22 8.70
N THR A 85 2.29 7.29 8.56
CA THR A 85 0.89 7.63 8.31
C THR A 85 0.16 8.00 9.61
N PRO A 86 -0.97 8.71 9.55
CA PRO A 86 -2.00 8.60 10.60
C PRO A 86 -2.51 7.15 10.69
N ILE A 87 -3.26 6.82 11.75
CA ILE A 87 -4.01 5.56 11.78
C ILE A 87 -5.13 5.66 10.75
N HIS A 88 -5.20 4.68 9.85
CA HIS A 88 -6.15 4.70 8.72
C HIS A 88 -6.59 3.28 8.34
N ASN A 89 -7.68 3.20 7.57
CA ASN A 89 -8.12 1.97 6.91
C ASN A 89 -8.04 2.09 5.39
N HIS A 90 -8.31 0.99 4.69
CA HIS A 90 -8.26 0.95 3.22
C HIS A 90 -9.64 0.78 2.59
N THR A 91 -10.60 0.16 3.30
CA THR A 91 -11.95 -0.22 2.81
C THR A 91 -11.95 -1.21 1.63
N VAL A 92 -10.78 -1.55 1.14
CA VAL A 92 -10.49 -2.57 0.11
C VAL A 92 -9.35 -3.46 0.61
N TRP A 93 -9.19 -4.64 0.03
CA TRP A 93 -8.03 -5.49 0.34
C TRP A 93 -6.73 -4.84 -0.14
N ALA A 94 -5.63 -5.20 0.48
CA ALA A 94 -4.30 -4.75 0.11
C ALA A 94 -3.24 -5.85 0.27
N LEU A 95 -2.22 -5.78 -0.59
CA LEU A 95 -0.95 -6.48 -0.46
C LEU A 95 0.16 -5.44 -0.36
N ILE A 96 1.03 -5.55 0.63
CA ILE A 96 2.14 -4.63 0.87
C ILE A 96 3.44 -5.41 0.77
N GLY A 97 4.23 -5.16 -0.26
CA GLY A 97 5.52 -5.79 -0.50
C GLY A 97 6.68 -4.84 -0.21
N MET A 98 7.61 -5.25 0.64
CA MET A 98 8.77 -4.43 0.97
C MET A 98 9.86 -4.57 -0.09
N LEU A 99 10.20 -3.47 -0.79
CA LEU A 99 11.22 -3.44 -1.84
C LEU A 99 12.59 -3.04 -1.28
N ARG A 100 12.64 -1.95 -0.49
CA ARG A 100 13.90 -1.36 0.00
C ARG A 100 13.73 -0.85 1.44
N GLY A 101 14.71 -1.07 2.29
CA GLY A 101 14.70 -0.57 3.67
C GLY A 101 13.83 -1.43 4.59
N GLY A 102 12.82 -0.87 5.23
CA GLY A 102 11.90 -1.58 6.10
C GLY A 102 10.78 -0.70 6.65
N GLU A 103 9.68 -1.33 7.02
CA GLU A 103 8.52 -0.69 7.62
C GLU A 103 8.12 -1.35 8.94
N ARG A 104 7.42 -0.57 9.77
CA ARG A 104 6.67 -1.05 10.93
C ARG A 104 5.19 -0.78 10.70
N ALA A 105 4.40 -1.84 10.67
CA ALA A 105 2.95 -1.78 10.60
C ALA A 105 2.37 -2.09 11.99
N GLU A 106 1.70 -1.12 12.59
CA GLU A 106 0.99 -1.28 13.86
C GLU A 106 -0.51 -1.39 13.58
N SER A 107 -1.10 -2.52 13.92
CA SER A 107 -2.53 -2.80 13.74
C SER A 107 -3.35 -2.31 14.92
N PHE A 108 -4.58 -1.88 14.66
CA PHE A 108 -5.47 -1.33 15.68
C PHE A 108 -6.88 -1.92 15.59
N GLU A 109 -7.46 -2.17 16.74
CA GLU A 109 -8.89 -2.36 16.91
C GLU A 109 -9.54 -0.99 17.17
N VAL A 110 -10.59 -0.69 16.41
CA VAL A 110 -11.34 0.57 16.54
C VAL A 110 -12.34 0.43 17.69
N GLY A 111 -12.21 1.30 18.69
CA GLY A 111 -13.12 1.36 19.83
C GLY A 111 -14.49 1.97 19.48
N LEU A 112 -15.37 2.04 20.46
CA LEU A 112 -16.60 2.82 20.34
C LEU A 112 -16.28 4.32 20.27
N PRO A 113 -17.10 5.16 19.63
CA PRO A 113 -16.91 6.61 19.61
C PRO A 113 -16.72 7.18 21.02
N GLY A 114 -15.65 7.94 21.23
CA GLY A 114 -15.24 8.48 22.52
C GLY A 114 -14.32 7.58 23.34
N GLN A 115 -13.99 6.39 22.86
CA GLN A 115 -13.05 5.47 23.51
C GLN A 115 -11.73 5.37 22.71
N PRO A 116 -10.60 5.10 23.39
CA PRO A 116 -9.32 4.93 22.71
C PRO A 116 -9.31 3.68 21.84
N MET A 117 -8.51 3.71 20.78
CA MET A 117 -8.20 2.55 19.97
C MET A 117 -7.24 1.63 20.73
N LEU A 118 -7.33 0.32 20.48
CA LEU A 118 -6.43 -0.69 21.05
C LEU A 118 -5.38 -1.09 20.02
N SER A 119 -4.10 -0.97 20.38
CA SER A 119 -3.02 -1.54 19.59
C SER A 119 -3.03 -3.06 19.71
N LEU A 120 -3.03 -3.74 18.56
CA LEU A 120 -2.99 -5.20 18.47
C LEU A 120 -1.56 -5.73 18.30
N GLY A 121 -0.58 -4.83 18.18
CA GLY A 121 0.83 -5.15 18.02
C GLY A 121 1.46 -4.56 16.77
N ILE A 122 2.77 -4.73 16.69
CA ILE A 122 3.61 -4.21 15.59
C ILE A 122 4.24 -5.39 14.84
N GLN A 123 4.13 -5.35 13.52
CA GLN A 123 4.84 -6.24 12.61
C GLN A 123 5.92 -5.43 11.87
N GLU A 124 7.11 -6.01 11.71
CA GLU A 124 8.17 -5.43 10.88
C GLU A 124 8.21 -6.13 9.52
N LEU A 125 8.22 -5.32 8.44
CA LEU A 125 8.43 -5.79 7.09
C LEU A 125 9.87 -5.51 6.67
N ASN A 126 10.53 -6.54 6.15
CA ASN A 126 11.88 -6.46 5.60
C ASN A 126 11.84 -6.73 4.08
N PRO A 127 12.87 -6.34 3.30
CA PRO A 127 12.88 -6.53 1.85
C PRO A 127 12.54 -7.96 1.43
N GLY A 128 11.67 -8.10 0.43
CA GLY A 128 11.16 -9.38 -0.08
C GLY A 128 9.97 -9.95 0.68
N THR A 129 9.58 -9.37 1.83
CA THR A 129 8.38 -9.82 2.56
C THR A 129 7.12 -9.15 2.03
N VAL A 130 5.98 -9.84 2.14
CA VAL A 130 4.66 -9.32 1.75
C VAL A 130 3.67 -9.53 2.89
N GLU A 131 2.95 -8.49 3.25
CA GLU A 131 1.79 -8.50 4.15
C GLU A 131 0.49 -8.43 3.35
N SER A 132 -0.57 -9.05 3.87
CA SER A 132 -1.91 -9.02 3.30
C SER A 132 -2.87 -8.40 4.31
N LEU A 133 -3.70 -7.47 3.85
CA LEU A 133 -4.71 -6.79 4.65
C LEU A 133 -6.08 -6.95 3.99
N SER A 134 -7.13 -7.03 4.82
CA SER A 134 -8.51 -7.13 4.35
C SER A 134 -9.46 -6.49 5.35
N PRO A 135 -10.45 -5.69 4.89
CA PRO A 135 -11.51 -5.19 5.76
C PRO A 135 -12.32 -6.28 6.46
N ARG A 136 -12.30 -7.52 5.94
CA ARG A 136 -13.01 -8.67 6.52
C ARG A 136 -12.39 -9.18 7.83
N VAL A 137 -11.08 -8.94 8.01
CA VAL A 137 -10.33 -9.41 9.18
C VAL A 137 -9.66 -8.27 9.96
N GLY A 138 -9.74 -7.04 9.45
CA GLY A 138 -9.13 -5.84 9.99
C GLY A 138 -8.09 -5.26 9.03
N ASP A 139 -8.27 -3.99 8.70
CA ASP A 139 -7.40 -3.24 7.78
C ASP A 139 -6.97 -1.89 8.36
N THR A 140 -7.21 -1.69 9.66
CA THR A 140 -6.89 -0.43 10.34
C THR A 140 -5.51 -0.51 10.95
N HIS A 141 -4.61 0.34 10.45
CA HIS A 141 -3.22 0.33 10.88
C HIS A 141 -2.55 1.72 10.77
N ARG A 142 -1.35 1.82 11.31
CA ARG A 142 -0.39 2.88 11.09
C ARG A 142 0.90 2.28 10.55
N VAL A 143 1.41 2.83 9.47
CA VAL A 143 2.71 2.44 8.90
C VAL A 143 3.74 3.52 9.18
N SER A 144 4.96 3.12 9.48
CA SER A 144 6.10 4.02 9.67
C SER A 144 7.35 3.45 9.01
N ASN A 145 8.21 4.35 8.52
CA ASN A 145 9.56 3.95 8.16
C ASN A 145 10.26 3.33 9.38
N LYS A 146 10.88 2.17 9.20
CA LYS A 146 11.64 1.51 10.26
C LYS A 146 12.87 2.31 10.69
N PHE A 147 13.37 3.18 9.84
CA PHE A 147 14.64 3.91 9.98
C PHE A 147 14.43 5.41 10.11
N GLU A 148 15.27 6.02 10.96
CA GLU A 148 15.35 7.47 11.18
C GLU A 148 16.43 8.15 10.30
N ASP A 149 17.21 7.38 9.53
CA ASP A 149 18.39 7.84 8.81
C ASP A 149 18.39 7.53 7.32
N ARG A 150 17.42 6.78 6.83
CA ARG A 150 17.38 6.34 5.43
C ARG A 150 15.98 6.17 4.87
N VAL A 151 15.89 6.17 3.55
CA VAL A 151 14.65 5.95 2.80
C VAL A 151 14.28 4.47 2.80
N SER A 152 12.98 4.21 2.91
CA SER A 152 12.36 2.90 2.66
C SER A 152 11.37 2.99 1.51
N ILE A 153 11.20 1.90 0.76
CA ILE A 153 10.25 1.82 -0.35
C ILE A 153 9.48 0.52 -0.27
N SER A 154 8.15 0.63 -0.28
CA SER A 154 7.24 -0.49 -0.41
C SER A 154 6.36 -0.36 -1.65
N VAL A 155 5.92 -1.50 -2.18
CA VAL A 155 4.98 -1.58 -3.31
C VAL A 155 3.68 -2.14 -2.81
N HIS A 156 2.62 -1.36 -2.97
CA HIS A 156 1.29 -1.72 -2.50
C HIS A 156 0.38 -2.05 -3.67
N VAL A 157 -0.39 -3.12 -3.56
CA VAL A 157 -1.46 -3.47 -4.50
C VAL A 157 -2.79 -3.41 -3.74
N TYR A 158 -3.73 -2.63 -4.25
CA TYR A 158 -5.03 -2.43 -3.62
C TYR A 158 -6.16 -2.93 -4.51
N GLY A 159 -7.23 -3.46 -3.91
CA GLY A 159 -8.44 -3.89 -4.60
C GLY A 159 -9.34 -2.74 -5.05
N GLY A 160 -8.76 -1.80 -5.78
CA GLY A 160 -9.39 -0.61 -6.31
C GLY A 160 -8.35 0.44 -6.69
N ASN A 161 -8.77 1.54 -7.32
CA ASN A 161 -7.94 2.71 -7.59
C ASN A 161 -7.80 3.54 -6.29
N ILE A 162 -6.83 3.18 -5.44
CA ILE A 162 -6.76 3.62 -4.05
C ILE A 162 -6.69 5.14 -3.88
N GLY A 163 -6.07 5.85 -4.82
CA GLY A 163 -6.02 7.31 -4.82
C GLY A 163 -7.38 7.97 -4.97
N ARG A 164 -8.41 7.24 -5.43
CA ARG A 164 -9.80 7.69 -5.61
C ARG A 164 -10.77 7.08 -4.61
N VAL A 165 -10.34 6.10 -3.83
CA VAL A 165 -11.17 5.43 -2.82
C VAL A 165 -11.31 6.31 -1.58
N SER A 166 -12.54 6.56 -1.14
CA SER A 166 -12.81 7.24 0.14
C SER A 166 -12.54 6.28 1.29
N ARG A 167 -11.65 6.70 2.18
CA ARG A 167 -11.18 5.93 3.34
C ARG A 167 -11.28 6.78 4.60
N HIS A 168 -10.81 6.28 5.74
CA HIS A 168 -10.88 7.00 7.00
C HIS A 168 -9.52 7.08 7.67
N VAL A 169 -9.23 8.23 8.26
CA VAL A 169 -8.23 8.39 9.32
C VAL A 169 -8.94 8.42 10.66
N PHE A 170 -8.26 7.93 11.69
CA PHE A 170 -8.82 7.76 13.04
C PHE A 170 -8.04 8.58 14.07
N ASP A 171 -8.77 9.17 15.00
CA ASP A 171 -8.18 9.72 16.21
C ASP A 171 -7.92 8.58 17.22
N PRO A 172 -6.67 8.36 17.66
CA PRO A 172 -6.32 7.23 18.50
C PRO A 172 -6.92 7.28 19.90
N GLN A 173 -7.33 8.44 20.41
CA GLN A 173 -7.87 8.62 21.75
C GLN A 173 -9.40 8.48 21.81
N THR A 174 -10.06 8.74 20.68
CA THR A 174 -11.52 8.83 20.64
C THR A 174 -12.18 7.88 19.65
N SER A 175 -11.39 7.16 18.84
CA SER A 175 -11.86 6.33 17.72
C SER A 175 -12.74 7.09 16.71
N VAL A 176 -12.76 8.43 16.79
CA VAL A 176 -13.50 9.25 15.81
C VAL A 176 -12.79 9.18 14.47
N ARG A 177 -13.57 8.89 13.43
CA ARG A 177 -13.06 8.78 12.06
C ARG A 177 -13.40 10.01 11.23
N LYS A 178 -12.48 10.37 10.32
CA LYS A 178 -12.69 11.40 9.30
C LYS A 178 -12.46 10.81 7.92
N PRO A 179 -13.33 11.06 6.94
CA PRO A 179 -13.11 10.57 5.57
C PRO A 179 -11.96 11.35 4.91
N PHE A 180 -11.24 10.68 4.01
CA PHE A 180 -10.24 11.28 3.13
C PHE A 180 -10.11 10.51 1.82
N ILE A 181 -9.59 11.19 0.80
CA ILE A 181 -9.13 10.63 -0.48
C ILE A 181 -7.69 11.11 -0.64
N SER A 182 -6.76 10.19 -0.89
CA SER A 182 -5.33 10.54 -0.88
C SER A 182 -4.84 11.23 -2.16
N GLY A 183 -5.42 10.90 -3.33
CA GLY A 183 -4.77 11.21 -4.60
C GLY A 183 -3.45 10.46 -4.77
N TYR A 184 -2.57 10.97 -5.64
CA TYR A 184 -1.24 10.42 -5.90
C TYR A 184 -0.21 11.55 -6.00
N SER A 185 1.03 11.28 -5.62
CA SER A 185 2.13 12.28 -5.72
C SER A 185 2.46 12.65 -7.16
N ASN A 186 2.15 11.79 -8.12
CA ASN A 186 2.35 12.00 -9.56
C ASN A 186 1.03 12.29 -10.33
N GLU A 187 0.02 12.88 -9.69
CA GLU A 187 -1.28 13.19 -10.30
C GLU A 187 -1.16 13.99 -11.61
N ALA A 188 -0.22 14.93 -11.67
CA ALA A 188 0.02 15.73 -12.88
C ALA A 188 0.51 14.92 -14.09
N GLU A 189 1.08 13.72 -13.88
CA GLU A 189 1.51 12.80 -14.94
C GLU A 189 0.36 11.89 -15.39
N ILE A 190 -0.61 11.62 -14.50
CA ILE A 190 -1.74 10.73 -14.75
C ILE A 190 -2.81 11.44 -15.61
N SER A 191 -2.94 12.75 -15.42
CA SER A 191 -3.96 13.58 -16.07
C SER A 191 -3.60 14.02 -17.51
N ARG A 192 -2.48 13.56 -18.05
CA ARG A 192 -1.99 13.81 -19.41
C ARG A 192 -2.21 12.59 -20.30
#